data_31a0848b785406556d43d244036c9883
#
_entry.id   31a0848b785406556d43d244036c9883
#
_cell.length_a   1.000
_cell.length_b   1.000
_cell.length_c   1.000
_cell.angle_alpha   90.00
_cell.angle_beta   90.00
_cell.angle_gamma   90.00
#
_symmetry.space_group_name_H-M   'P 1'
#
loop_
_entity.id
_entity.type
_entity.pdbx_description
1 polymer ?
#
loop_
_entity_poly.entity_id
_entity_poly.type
_entity_poly.pdbx_seq_one_letter_code
_entity_poly.pdbx_strand_id
1 'polypeptide(L)'
;MLELDRHLSRSLEQARHTPLNVQRYGQSWVWVLSSDAWADAARWAALDCGTHPLMALRRALDPQLRPWPECAAALLPLEAGDVRVLQRAALLVVMRSLNSAQRVYDDLRYHQAYRQFIGLDHGTAWSPMQCVRLLQACAHPLLRACIDDTLGSLPSPLLEAACAPAVRAAPLQAQPQRIAGGCLSY
;
A
#
# COMPACT_ATOMS: atom_id res chain seq x y z
N MET A 1 14.46 28.35 2.02
CA MET A 1 13.32 29.25 2.31
C MET A 1 13.37 30.55 1.50
N LEU A 2 14.54 31.20 1.43
CA LEU A 2 14.72 32.44 0.64
C LEU A 2 14.45 32.32 -0.87
N GLU A 3 14.63 31.15 -1.45
CA GLU A 3 14.41 30.91 -2.88
C GLU A 3 12.92 30.79 -3.22
N LEU A 4 12.13 30.18 -2.33
CA LEU A 4 10.68 30.12 -2.47
C LEU A 4 10.03 31.52 -2.38
N ASP A 5 10.53 32.39 -1.49
CA ASP A 5 10.03 33.76 -1.34
C ASP A 5 10.33 34.62 -2.56
N ARG A 6 11.52 34.47 -3.16
CA ARG A 6 11.94 35.25 -4.34
C ARG A 6 11.25 34.83 -5.64
N HIS A 7 10.80 33.56 -5.71
CA HIS A 7 10.24 32.97 -6.91
C HIS A 7 8.89 32.27 -6.65
N LEU A 8 8.16 32.70 -5.63
CA LEU A 8 6.92 32.05 -5.19
C LEU A 8 5.95 31.81 -6.35
N SER A 9 5.66 32.85 -7.13
CA SER A 9 4.74 32.75 -8.26
C SER A 9 5.17 31.72 -9.28
N ARG A 10 6.49 31.67 -9.59
CA ARG A 10 7.04 30.69 -10.52
C ARG A 10 7.03 29.28 -9.96
N SER A 11 7.31 29.14 -8.67
CA SER A 11 7.28 27.84 -7.97
C SER A 11 5.86 27.30 -7.87
N LEU A 12 4.87 28.16 -7.63
CA LEU A 12 3.46 27.79 -7.63
C LEU A 12 2.98 27.38 -9.01
N GLU A 13 3.39 28.10 -10.07
CA GLU A 13 3.05 27.74 -11.46
C GLU A 13 3.69 26.39 -11.84
N GLN A 14 4.92 26.14 -11.44
CA GLN A 14 5.56 24.84 -11.62
C GLN A 14 4.82 23.73 -10.87
N ALA A 15 4.33 23.99 -9.65
CA ALA A 15 3.59 23.02 -8.84
C ALA A 15 2.23 22.63 -9.46
N ARG A 16 1.69 23.43 -10.39
CA ARG A 16 0.48 23.07 -11.16
C ARG A 16 0.70 21.85 -12.06
N HIS A 17 1.93 21.68 -12.55
CA HIS A 17 2.25 20.62 -13.51
C HIS A 17 3.04 19.47 -12.88
N THR A 18 3.86 19.78 -11.87
CA THR A 18 4.73 18.79 -11.23
C THR A 18 4.81 19.07 -9.72
N PRO A 19 4.55 18.07 -8.85
CA PRO A 19 4.69 18.24 -7.42
C PRO A 19 6.06 18.79 -7.03
N LEU A 20 6.07 19.86 -6.23
CA LEU A 20 7.29 20.52 -5.76
C LEU A 20 7.62 20.10 -4.33
N ASN A 21 8.77 19.50 -4.13
CA ASN A 21 9.27 19.17 -2.79
C ASN A 21 10.04 20.35 -2.20
N VAL A 22 9.50 20.92 -1.13
CA VAL A 22 10.18 21.96 -0.36
C VAL A 22 11.00 21.29 0.74
N GLN A 23 12.30 21.49 0.73
CA GLN A 23 13.22 20.92 1.70
C GLN A 23 13.63 21.95 2.75
N ARG A 24 13.86 21.48 3.96
CA ARG A 24 14.46 22.24 5.05
C ARG A 24 15.62 21.45 5.63
N TYR A 25 16.80 22.03 5.62
CA TYR A 25 18.04 21.37 6.07
C TYR A 25 18.30 20.02 5.38
N GLY A 26 18.00 19.93 4.06
CA GLY A 26 18.19 18.69 3.29
C GLY A 26 17.11 17.61 3.52
N GLN A 27 16.14 17.87 4.39
CA GLN A 27 15.02 16.97 4.64
C GLN A 27 13.75 17.46 3.92
N SER A 28 12.97 16.54 3.37
CA SER A 28 11.66 16.87 2.81
C SER A 28 10.76 17.42 3.91
N TRP A 29 10.28 18.67 3.74
CA TRP A 29 9.48 19.36 4.72
C TRP A 29 8.02 19.49 4.30
N VAL A 30 7.77 19.96 3.08
CA VAL A 30 6.43 20.19 2.55
C VAL A 30 6.41 19.83 1.06
N TRP A 31 5.27 19.31 0.59
CA TRP A 31 4.98 19.18 -0.83
C TRP A 31 3.95 20.22 -1.24
N VAL A 32 4.25 20.95 -2.31
CA VAL A 32 3.29 21.85 -2.96
C VAL A 32 2.72 21.12 -4.16
N LEU A 33 1.40 20.99 -4.21
CA LEU A 33 0.65 20.27 -5.24
C LEU A 33 -0.43 21.18 -5.81
N SER A 34 -0.83 20.98 -7.06
CA SER A 34 -2.07 21.58 -7.57
C SER A 34 -3.29 21.00 -6.85
N SER A 35 -4.40 21.74 -6.88
CA SER A 35 -5.68 21.25 -6.33
C SER A 35 -6.14 19.96 -6.99
N ASP A 36 -5.87 19.79 -8.29
CA ASP A 36 -6.23 18.58 -9.02
C ASP A 36 -5.36 17.40 -8.59
N ALA A 37 -4.03 17.61 -8.48
CA ALA A 37 -3.12 16.57 -7.98
C ALA A 37 -3.45 16.17 -6.54
N TRP A 38 -3.87 17.13 -5.69
CA TRP A 38 -4.35 16.85 -4.34
C TRP A 38 -5.66 16.05 -4.36
N ALA A 39 -6.64 16.44 -5.19
CA ALA A 39 -7.91 15.74 -5.33
C ALA A 39 -7.70 14.29 -5.82
N ASP A 40 -6.76 14.09 -6.74
CA ASP A 40 -6.37 12.76 -7.20
C ASP A 40 -5.70 11.97 -6.08
N ALA A 41 -4.73 12.55 -5.37
CA ALA A 41 -4.09 11.90 -4.23
C ALA A 41 -5.10 11.56 -3.13
N ALA A 42 -6.05 12.45 -2.84
CA ALA A 42 -7.13 12.22 -1.88
C ALA A 42 -8.09 11.11 -2.34
N ARG A 43 -8.42 11.04 -3.63
CA ARG A 43 -9.19 9.92 -4.21
C ARG A 43 -8.42 8.61 -4.09
N TRP A 44 -7.12 8.60 -4.35
CA TRP A 44 -6.27 7.42 -4.16
C TRP A 44 -6.19 7.02 -2.69
N ALA A 45 -6.07 7.97 -1.77
CA ALA A 45 -6.06 7.72 -0.33
C ALA A 45 -7.42 7.22 0.20
N ALA A 46 -8.52 7.72 -0.39
CA ALA A 46 -9.88 7.33 -0.07
C ALA A 46 -10.38 6.11 -0.86
N LEU A 47 -9.51 5.48 -1.68
CA LEU A 47 -9.88 4.30 -2.47
C LEU A 47 -10.36 3.22 -1.50
N ASP A 48 -11.67 3.06 -1.44
CA ASP A 48 -12.27 1.95 -0.71
C ASP A 48 -11.96 0.64 -1.43
N CYS A 49 -10.97 -0.06 -0.93
CA CYS A 49 -10.66 -1.40 -1.41
C CYS A 49 -11.68 -2.45 -0.92
N GLY A 50 -12.84 -2.03 -0.39
CA GLY A 50 -13.85 -2.91 0.20
C GLY A 50 -14.32 -4.04 -0.73
N THR A 51 -14.32 -3.80 -2.04
CA THR A 51 -14.63 -4.79 -3.08
C THR A 51 -13.43 -5.67 -3.49
N HIS A 52 -12.21 -5.32 -3.06
CA HIS A 52 -11.03 -6.09 -3.42
C HIS A 52 -11.07 -7.47 -2.73
N PRO A 53 -10.72 -8.56 -3.41
CA PRO A 53 -10.76 -9.93 -2.86
C PRO A 53 -10.02 -10.09 -1.53
N LEU A 54 -8.90 -9.38 -1.34
CA LEU A 54 -8.16 -9.36 -0.07
C LEU A 54 -9.00 -8.82 1.11
N MET A 55 -9.97 -7.93 0.87
CA MET A 55 -10.84 -7.43 1.94
C MET A 55 -11.90 -8.46 2.35
N ALA A 56 -12.40 -9.25 1.40
CA ALA A 56 -13.26 -10.38 1.70
C ALA A 56 -12.49 -11.45 2.49
N LEU A 57 -11.26 -11.74 2.07
CA LEU A 57 -10.37 -12.65 2.79
C LEU A 57 -10.06 -12.16 4.20
N ARG A 58 -9.73 -10.87 4.38
CA ARG A 58 -9.47 -10.28 5.70
C ARG A 58 -10.68 -10.44 6.63
N ARG A 59 -11.89 -10.17 6.15
CA ARG A 59 -13.11 -10.33 6.95
C ARG A 59 -13.34 -11.78 7.41
N ALA A 60 -12.98 -12.75 6.59
CA ALA A 60 -13.03 -14.16 6.95
C ALA A 60 -11.89 -14.58 7.91
N LEU A 61 -10.71 -14.00 7.71
CA LEU A 61 -9.50 -14.30 8.49
C LEU A 61 -9.56 -13.72 9.91
N ASP A 62 -9.94 -12.45 10.06
CA ASP A 62 -9.83 -11.73 11.34
C ASP A 62 -10.49 -12.42 12.54
N PRO A 63 -11.70 -13.02 12.42
CA PRO A 63 -12.31 -13.77 13.52
C PRO A 63 -11.59 -15.07 13.86
N GLN A 64 -10.85 -15.64 12.92
CA GLN A 64 -10.17 -16.93 13.06
C GLN A 64 -8.68 -16.77 13.40
N LEU A 65 -8.14 -15.55 13.22
CA LEU A 65 -6.72 -15.27 13.43
C LEU A 65 -6.37 -15.36 14.92
N ARG A 66 -5.90 -16.54 15.30
CA ARG A 66 -5.43 -16.81 16.67
C ARG A 66 -3.99 -16.33 16.83
N PRO A 67 -3.59 -15.95 18.05
CA PRO A 67 -2.17 -15.75 18.34
C PRO A 67 -1.38 -17.02 18.02
N TRP A 68 -0.32 -16.88 17.25
CA TRP A 68 0.61 -17.97 16.99
C TRP A 68 1.39 -18.31 18.26
N PRO A 69 1.91 -19.54 18.42
CA PRO A 69 2.74 -19.91 19.54
C PRO A 69 3.87 -18.89 19.73
N GLU A 70 4.24 -18.60 20.98
CA GLU A 70 5.21 -17.57 21.32
C GLU A 70 6.54 -17.77 20.58
N CYS A 71 7.00 -19.02 20.44
CA CYS A 71 8.22 -19.36 19.71
C CYS A 71 8.15 -18.98 18.20
N ALA A 72 6.97 -19.04 17.59
CA ALA A 72 6.77 -18.61 16.20
C ALA A 72 6.58 -17.10 16.11
N ALA A 73 5.83 -16.50 17.04
CA ALA A 73 5.61 -15.07 17.10
C ALA A 73 6.92 -14.29 17.35
N ALA A 74 7.84 -14.83 18.14
CA ALA A 74 9.15 -14.23 18.41
C ALA A 74 10.06 -14.14 17.17
N LEU A 75 9.74 -14.85 16.08
CA LEU A 75 10.47 -14.76 14.82
C LEU A 75 10.07 -13.51 14.00
N LEU A 76 8.90 -12.95 14.29
CA LEU A 76 8.39 -11.77 13.58
C LEU A 76 9.17 -10.52 14.00
N PRO A 77 9.31 -9.53 13.08
CA PRO A 77 9.96 -8.26 13.39
C PRO A 77 9.03 -7.37 14.23
N LEU A 78 8.90 -7.67 15.54
CA LEU A 78 7.95 -7.01 16.46
C LEU A 78 8.10 -5.48 16.52
N GLU A 79 9.29 -4.97 16.20
CA GLU A 79 9.52 -3.53 16.06
C GLU A 79 8.78 -2.89 14.88
N ALA A 80 8.27 -3.70 13.96
CA ALA A 80 7.56 -3.20 12.76
C ALA A 80 6.07 -2.96 12.98
N GLY A 81 5.49 -3.41 14.10
CA GLY A 81 4.08 -3.19 14.38
C GLY A 81 3.41 -4.21 15.30
N ASP A 82 2.11 -4.13 15.38
CA ASP A 82 1.27 -5.06 16.13
C ASP A 82 1.38 -6.49 15.59
N VAL A 83 1.30 -7.48 16.46
CA VAL A 83 1.41 -8.91 16.12
C VAL A 83 0.40 -9.31 15.03
N ARG A 84 -0.84 -8.81 15.08
CA ARG A 84 -1.86 -9.12 14.06
C ARG A 84 -1.50 -8.52 12.69
N VAL A 85 -0.90 -7.33 12.67
CA VAL A 85 -0.39 -6.71 11.44
C VAL A 85 0.70 -7.59 10.86
N LEU A 86 1.63 -8.05 11.68
CA LEU A 86 2.73 -8.92 11.27
C LEU A 86 2.25 -10.30 10.80
N GLN A 87 1.28 -10.89 11.48
CA GLN A 87 0.65 -12.14 11.05
C GLN A 87 0.01 -12.00 9.66
N ARG A 88 -0.79 -10.95 9.44
CA ARG A 88 -1.40 -10.69 8.12
C ARG A 88 -0.34 -10.42 7.05
N ALA A 89 0.74 -9.73 7.41
CA ALA A 89 1.84 -9.49 6.47
C ALA A 89 2.55 -10.80 6.08
N ALA A 90 2.81 -11.69 7.04
CA ALA A 90 3.40 -12.99 6.77
C ALA A 90 2.49 -13.86 5.88
N LEU A 91 1.18 -13.87 6.16
CA LEU A 91 0.18 -14.53 5.32
C LEU A 91 0.18 -13.97 3.89
N LEU A 92 0.21 -12.63 3.74
CA LEU A 92 0.25 -11.97 2.43
C LEU A 92 1.51 -12.34 1.65
N VAL A 93 2.69 -12.33 2.30
CA VAL A 93 3.96 -12.70 1.69
C VAL A 93 3.89 -14.10 1.10
N VAL A 94 3.37 -15.06 1.85
CA VAL A 94 3.28 -16.45 1.41
C VAL A 94 2.22 -16.63 0.32
N MET A 95 1.01 -16.10 0.51
CA MET A 95 -0.08 -16.19 -0.48
C MET A 95 0.30 -15.60 -1.83
N ARG A 96 1.03 -14.48 -1.84
CA ARG A 96 1.45 -13.78 -3.05
C ARG A 96 2.81 -14.21 -3.57
N SER A 97 3.43 -15.20 -2.93
CA SER A 97 4.77 -15.70 -3.28
C SER A 97 5.80 -14.58 -3.41
N LEU A 98 5.76 -13.62 -2.48
CA LEU A 98 6.71 -12.51 -2.46
C LEU A 98 8.05 -13.03 -1.95
N ASN A 99 9.03 -13.12 -2.84
CA ASN A 99 10.33 -13.76 -2.59
C ASN A 99 11.49 -12.76 -2.49
N SER A 100 11.24 -11.47 -2.57
CA SER A 100 12.26 -10.44 -2.50
C SER A 100 11.83 -9.32 -1.54
N ALA A 101 12.75 -8.87 -0.69
CA ALA A 101 12.50 -7.80 0.25
C ALA A 101 12.13 -6.48 -0.44
N GLN A 102 12.74 -6.20 -1.60
CA GLN A 102 12.42 -5.04 -2.40
C GLN A 102 10.96 -5.09 -2.87
N ARG A 103 10.51 -6.25 -3.36
CA ARG A 103 9.12 -6.41 -3.79
C ARG A 103 8.13 -6.28 -2.64
N VAL A 104 8.43 -6.87 -1.48
CA VAL A 104 7.61 -6.69 -0.27
C VAL A 104 7.54 -5.21 0.10
N TYR A 105 8.69 -4.51 0.10
CA TYR A 105 8.76 -3.08 0.40
C TYR A 105 7.92 -2.24 -0.56
N ASP A 106 8.08 -2.45 -1.87
CA ASP A 106 7.36 -1.70 -2.91
C ASP A 106 5.86 -1.98 -2.85
N ASP A 107 5.46 -3.24 -2.71
CA ASP A 107 4.06 -3.64 -2.61
C ASP A 107 3.40 -3.05 -1.35
N LEU A 108 4.07 -3.07 -0.20
CA LEU A 108 3.55 -2.45 1.03
C LEU A 108 3.57 -0.92 1.01
N ARG A 109 4.39 -0.33 0.17
CA ARG A 109 4.46 1.12 0.00
C ARG A 109 3.40 1.65 -0.96
N TYR A 110 3.15 0.96 -2.05
CA TYR A 110 2.37 1.48 -3.17
C TYR A 110 1.03 0.76 -3.40
N HIS A 111 0.87 -0.46 -2.87
CA HIS A 111 -0.34 -1.24 -3.11
C HIS A 111 -1.35 -1.06 -1.97
N GLN A 112 -2.34 -0.18 -2.18
CA GLN A 112 -3.32 0.18 -1.15
C GLN A 112 -4.08 -1.03 -0.57
N ALA A 113 -4.51 -1.98 -1.41
CA ALA A 113 -5.22 -3.16 -0.93
C ALA A 113 -4.34 -4.05 -0.01
N TYR A 114 -3.02 -4.11 -0.25
CA TYR A 114 -2.11 -4.85 0.63
C TYR A 114 -1.96 -4.15 1.98
N ARG A 115 -1.80 -2.82 1.96
CA ARG A 115 -1.74 -2.02 3.18
C ARG A 115 -3.02 -2.19 4.02
N GLN A 116 -4.18 -2.10 3.39
CA GLN A 116 -5.46 -2.30 4.06
C GLN A 116 -5.62 -3.74 4.56
N PHE A 117 -5.21 -4.75 3.78
CA PHE A 117 -5.27 -6.15 4.21
C PHE A 117 -4.47 -6.37 5.49
N ILE A 118 -3.24 -5.90 5.56
CA ILE A 118 -2.39 -6.07 6.75
C ILE A 118 -2.78 -5.13 7.89
N GLY A 119 -3.43 -4.02 7.61
CA GLY A 119 -3.84 -3.02 8.60
C GLY A 119 -2.77 -1.97 8.88
N LEU A 120 -1.97 -1.60 7.87
CA LEU A 120 -1.04 -0.47 7.97
C LEU A 120 -1.77 0.85 7.76
N ASP A 121 -1.57 1.77 8.69
CA ASP A 121 -2.03 3.14 8.56
C ASP A 121 -1.35 3.87 7.41
N HIS A 122 -2.01 4.88 6.85
CA HIS A 122 -1.51 5.65 5.70
C HIS A 122 -0.13 6.28 5.92
N GLY A 123 0.18 6.70 7.15
CA GLY A 123 1.46 7.30 7.52
C GLY A 123 2.57 6.31 7.86
N THR A 124 2.24 5.04 8.05
CA THR A 124 3.21 4.01 8.45
C THR A 124 3.91 3.44 7.23
N ALA A 125 5.24 3.46 7.24
CA ALA A 125 6.06 2.80 6.23
C ALA A 125 7.04 1.84 6.92
N TRP A 126 7.14 0.62 6.41
CA TRP A 126 8.18 -0.30 6.85
C TRP A 126 9.51 0.03 6.19
N SER A 127 10.59 -0.20 6.90
CA SER A 127 11.93 -0.11 6.33
C SER A 127 12.26 -1.34 5.48
N PRO A 128 13.19 -1.23 4.53
CA PRO A 128 13.67 -2.40 3.79
C PRO A 128 14.17 -3.52 4.69
N MET A 129 14.81 -3.17 5.82
CA MET A 129 15.32 -4.16 6.78
C MET A 129 14.19 -4.94 7.46
N GLN A 130 13.07 -4.29 7.80
CA GLN A 130 11.89 -4.97 8.36
C GLN A 130 11.29 -5.95 7.33
N CYS A 131 11.29 -5.60 6.04
CA CYS A 131 10.87 -6.51 4.97
C CYS A 131 11.81 -7.71 4.83
N VAL A 132 13.14 -7.51 4.95
CA VAL A 132 14.12 -8.61 4.97
C VAL A 132 13.84 -9.56 6.13
N ARG A 133 13.67 -9.03 7.36
CA ARG A 133 13.38 -9.84 8.55
C ARG A 133 12.07 -10.61 8.43
N LEU A 134 11.02 -9.97 7.88
CA LEU A 134 9.75 -10.65 7.63
C LEU A 134 9.92 -11.84 6.68
N LEU A 135 10.65 -11.67 5.58
CA LEU A 135 10.92 -12.76 4.64
C LEU A 135 11.71 -13.90 5.28
N GLN A 136 12.74 -13.56 6.06
CA GLN A 136 13.52 -14.55 6.80
C GLN A 136 12.64 -15.33 7.79
N ALA A 137 11.76 -14.61 8.52
CA ALA A 137 10.79 -15.23 9.40
C ALA A 137 9.85 -16.18 8.66
N CYS A 138 9.28 -15.76 7.52
CA CYS A 138 8.39 -16.59 6.69
C CYS A 138 9.07 -17.85 6.12
N ALA A 139 10.41 -17.84 5.97
CA ALA A 139 11.18 -18.99 5.54
C ALA A 139 11.44 -19.99 6.69
N HIS A 140 11.25 -19.57 7.94
CA HIS A 140 11.49 -20.45 9.09
C HIS A 140 10.41 -21.52 9.22
N PRO A 141 10.75 -22.83 9.38
CA PRO A 141 9.80 -23.94 9.37
C PRO A 141 8.64 -23.79 10.37
N LEU A 142 8.93 -23.32 11.59
CA LEU A 142 7.89 -23.12 12.62
C LEU A 142 6.86 -22.07 12.19
N LEU A 143 7.31 -20.93 11.71
CA LEU A 143 6.38 -19.87 11.27
C LEU A 143 5.64 -20.31 10.01
N ARG A 144 6.32 -20.98 9.10
CA ARG A 144 5.71 -21.53 7.89
C ARG A 144 4.57 -22.49 8.20
N ALA A 145 4.75 -23.40 9.16
CA ALA A 145 3.70 -24.31 9.60
C ALA A 145 2.46 -23.56 10.15
N CYS A 146 2.69 -22.51 10.96
CA CYS A 146 1.58 -21.67 11.45
C CYS A 146 0.85 -20.94 10.33
N ILE A 147 1.59 -20.46 9.31
CA ILE A 147 1.01 -19.80 8.13
C ILE A 147 0.16 -20.80 7.33
N ASP A 148 0.72 -21.98 7.04
CA ASP A 148 0.06 -23.00 6.23
C ASP A 148 -1.21 -23.53 6.95
N ASP A 149 -1.17 -23.72 8.28
CA ASP A 149 -2.34 -24.08 9.10
C ASP A 149 -3.42 -22.99 9.05
N THR A 150 -3.01 -21.72 9.21
CA THR A 150 -3.93 -20.58 9.14
C THR A 150 -4.58 -20.48 7.75
N LEU A 151 -3.80 -20.62 6.68
CA LEU A 151 -4.32 -20.58 5.31
C LEU A 151 -5.22 -21.79 5.01
N GLY A 152 -4.86 -22.97 5.50
CA GLY A 152 -5.65 -24.20 5.34
C GLY A 152 -7.02 -24.15 6.01
N SER A 153 -7.18 -23.28 7.03
CA SER A 153 -8.47 -23.08 7.71
C SER A 153 -9.44 -22.17 6.94
N LEU A 154 -8.97 -21.47 5.90
CA LEU A 154 -9.77 -20.52 5.15
C LEU A 154 -10.46 -21.18 3.94
N PRO A 155 -11.63 -20.64 3.51
CA PRO A 155 -12.33 -21.15 2.34
C PRO A 155 -11.49 -21.01 1.05
N SER A 156 -11.26 -22.11 0.34
CA SER A 156 -10.48 -22.14 -0.90
C SER A 156 -10.90 -21.10 -1.94
N PRO A 157 -12.20 -20.83 -2.20
CA PRO A 157 -12.58 -19.81 -3.18
C PRO A 157 -12.10 -18.39 -2.81
N LEU A 158 -12.03 -18.06 -1.52
CA LEU A 158 -11.52 -16.76 -1.07
C LEU A 158 -10.00 -16.65 -1.26
N LEU A 159 -9.28 -17.74 -1.00
CA LEU A 159 -7.83 -17.80 -1.22
C LEU A 159 -7.51 -17.68 -2.71
N GLU A 160 -8.19 -18.43 -3.56
CA GLU A 160 -8.01 -18.38 -5.01
C GLU A 160 -8.28 -16.97 -5.55
N ALA A 161 -9.38 -16.36 -5.16
CA ALA A 161 -9.70 -14.98 -5.55
C ALA A 161 -8.66 -13.97 -5.04
N ALA A 162 -8.15 -14.15 -3.83
CA ALA A 162 -7.12 -13.28 -3.26
C ALA A 162 -5.74 -13.50 -3.88
N CYS A 163 -5.43 -14.72 -4.34
CA CYS A 163 -4.18 -15.07 -5.01
C CYS A 163 -4.19 -14.76 -6.50
N ALA A 164 -5.36 -14.60 -7.11
CA ALA A 164 -5.46 -14.28 -8.52
C ALA A 164 -4.62 -13.03 -8.85
N PRO A 165 -3.87 -13.03 -9.96
CA PRO A 165 -3.20 -11.82 -10.40
C PRO A 165 -4.26 -10.74 -10.60
N ALA A 166 -4.02 -9.54 -10.05
CA ALA A 166 -4.93 -8.42 -10.28
C ALA A 166 -5.12 -8.29 -11.80
N VAL A 167 -6.33 -8.54 -12.27
CA VAL A 167 -6.68 -8.26 -13.67
C VAL A 167 -6.34 -6.78 -13.84
N ARG A 168 -5.34 -6.47 -14.65
CA ARG A 168 -5.01 -5.09 -14.99
C ARG A 168 -6.32 -4.46 -15.43
N ALA A 169 -6.83 -3.53 -14.64
CA ALA A 169 -7.95 -2.71 -15.07
C ALA A 169 -7.60 -2.25 -16.48
N ALA A 170 -8.48 -2.55 -17.44
CA ALA A 170 -8.30 -2.09 -18.81
C ALA A 170 -7.96 -0.60 -18.73
N PRO A 171 -6.96 -0.12 -19.48
CA PRO A 171 -6.62 1.28 -19.43
C PRO A 171 -7.91 2.06 -19.64
N LEU A 172 -8.21 2.97 -18.71
CA LEU A 172 -9.34 3.90 -18.83
C LEU A 172 -9.19 4.52 -20.21
N GLN A 173 -10.03 4.08 -21.15
CA GLN A 173 -10.12 4.74 -22.44
C GLN A 173 -10.54 6.17 -22.13
N ALA A 174 -9.59 7.09 -22.29
CA ALA A 174 -9.85 8.51 -22.25
C ALA A 174 -10.94 8.77 -23.29
N GLN A 175 -12.17 8.91 -22.84
CA GLN A 175 -13.22 9.44 -23.72
C GLN A 175 -12.77 10.85 -24.12
N PRO A 176 -12.63 11.14 -25.41
CA PRO A 176 -12.34 12.48 -25.85
C PRO A 176 -13.51 13.36 -25.42
N GLN A 177 -13.30 14.19 -24.40
CA GLN A 177 -14.24 15.26 -24.09
C GLN A 177 -14.31 16.15 -25.32
N ARG A 178 -15.42 16.09 -26.04
CA ARG A 178 -15.77 17.08 -27.04
C ARG A 178 -15.88 18.42 -26.32
N ILE A 179 -14.86 19.23 -26.44
CA ILE A 179 -14.92 20.64 -26.11
C ILE A 179 -15.94 21.24 -27.11
N ALA A 180 -17.16 21.46 -26.63
CA ALA A 180 -18.13 22.25 -27.38
C ALA A 180 -17.57 23.66 -27.47
N GLY A 181 -17.08 24.02 -28.66
CA GLY A 181 -16.64 25.36 -28.98
C GLY A 181 -17.83 26.34 -28.88
N GLY A 182 -17.89 27.06 -27.78
CA GLY A 182 -18.71 28.25 -27.63
C GLY A 182 -18.00 29.41 -28.33
N CYS A 183 -18.41 29.69 -29.56
CA CYS A 183 -18.09 30.93 -30.28
C CYS A 183 -18.73 32.07 -29.52
N LEU A 184 -18.00 32.95 -28.88
CA LEU A 184 -18.46 34.27 -28.44
C LEU A 184 -17.84 35.28 -29.38
N SER A 185 -18.71 35.74 -30.30
CA SER A 185 -18.53 36.96 -31.05
C SER A 185 -18.75 38.15 -30.12
N TYR A 186 -17.76 39.05 -30.02
CA TYR A 186 -17.88 40.51 -29.93
C TYR A 186 -16.58 41.13 -30.41
#